data_8945a012712eeaa0de6e57f81a014ddd
#
_entry.id   8945a012712eeaa0de6e57f81a014ddd
#
_cell.length_a   1.000
_cell.length_b   1.000
_cell.length_c   1.000
_cell.angle_alpha   90.00
_cell.angle_beta   90.00
_cell.angle_gamma   90.00
#
_symmetry.space_group_name_H-M   'P 1'
#
loop_
_entity.id
_entity.type
_entity.pdbx_description
1 polymer ?
#
loop_
_entity_poly.entity_id
_entity_poly.type
_entity_poly.pdbx_seq_one_letter_code
_entity_poly.pdbx_strand_id
1 'polypeptide(L)' 'MANETLHQSDRLALLQRREELVRELLELSQRQFAEKETRVWDWLLERKQECIDELVQLDELENQWTELHALEF' A
#
# COMPACT_ATOMS: atom_id res chain seq x y z
N MET A 1 -1.75 -3.41 27.94
CA MET A 1 -0.64 -2.47 28.01
C MET A 1 0.35 -2.64 26.89
N ALA A 2 1.02 -3.75 26.76
CA ALA A 2 1.88 -4.04 25.60
C ALA A 2 1.10 -4.01 24.28
N ASN A 3 -0.20 -4.38 24.30
CA ASN A 3 -1.05 -4.41 23.12
C ASN A 3 -1.33 -3.03 22.52
N GLU A 4 -1.49 -1.99 23.33
CA GLU A 4 -1.73 -0.64 22.84
C GLU A 4 -0.52 -0.10 22.08
N THR A 5 0.67 -0.32 22.62
CA THR A 5 1.92 0.10 21.97
C THR A 5 2.13 -0.65 20.65
N LEU A 6 1.83 -1.95 20.62
CA LEU A 6 1.92 -2.76 19.41
C LEU A 6 0.94 -2.26 18.34
N HIS A 7 -0.30 -1.92 18.71
CA HIS A 7 -1.31 -1.40 17.78
C HIS A 7 -0.87 -0.08 17.14
N GLN A 8 -0.28 0.82 17.91
CA GLN A 8 0.24 2.07 17.38
C GLN A 8 1.39 1.86 16.42
N SER A 9 2.31 0.96 16.78
CA SER A 9 3.45 0.60 15.91
C SER A 9 2.98 -0.04 14.62
N ASP A 10 1.99 -0.94 14.70
CA ASP A 10 1.43 -1.61 13.53
C ASP A 10 0.76 -0.60 12.60
N ARG A 11 0.01 0.34 13.16
CA ARG A 11 -0.64 1.38 12.36
C ARG A 11 0.39 2.26 11.65
N LEU A 12 1.44 2.66 12.35
CA LEU A 12 2.52 3.46 11.77
C LEU A 12 3.21 2.70 10.65
N ALA A 13 3.49 1.41 10.85
CA ALA A 13 4.09 0.55 9.84
C ALA A 13 3.19 0.44 8.60
N LEU A 14 1.88 0.32 8.77
CA LEU A 14 0.91 0.28 7.66
C LEU A 14 0.92 1.60 6.88
N LEU A 15 0.94 2.73 7.57
CA LEU A 15 0.98 4.04 6.93
C LEU A 15 2.29 4.25 6.15
N GLN A 16 3.40 3.83 6.71
CA GLN A 16 4.71 3.91 6.07
C GLN A 16 4.75 3.03 4.82
N ARG A 17 4.24 1.81 4.92
CA ARG A 17 4.18 0.88 3.78
C ARG A 17 3.28 1.44 2.67
N ARG A 18 2.16 2.02 3.04
CA ARG A 18 1.24 2.65 2.09
C ARG A 18 1.94 3.79 1.34
N GLU A 19 2.66 4.63 2.05
CA GLU A 19 3.42 5.73 1.44
C GLU A 19 4.47 5.21 0.46
N GLU A 20 5.21 4.17 0.84
CA GLU A 20 6.20 3.54 -0.03
C GLU A 20 5.58 3.00 -1.31
N LEU A 21 4.44 2.33 -1.20
CA LEU A 21 3.73 1.75 -2.34
C LEU A 21 3.20 2.83 -3.29
N VAL A 22 2.65 3.91 -2.75
CA VAL A 22 2.17 5.04 -3.56
C VAL A 22 3.33 5.68 -4.31
N ARG A 23 4.46 5.86 -3.63
CA ARG A 23 5.67 6.41 -4.25
C ARG A 23 6.19 5.50 -5.36
N GLU A 24 6.23 4.20 -5.11
CA GLU A 24 6.65 3.21 -6.12
C GLU A 24 5.71 3.22 -7.32
N LEU A 25 4.39 3.29 -7.10
CA LEU A 25 3.41 3.39 -8.17
C LEU A 25 3.65 4.63 -9.04
N LEU A 26 3.94 5.76 -8.41
CA LEU A 26 4.22 6.99 -9.13
C LEU A 26 5.47 6.85 -10.01
N GLU A 27 6.54 6.31 -9.46
CA GLU A 27 7.79 6.08 -10.19
C GLU A 27 7.58 5.12 -11.36
N LEU A 28 6.88 4.01 -11.12
CA LEU A 28 6.58 3.03 -12.16
C LEU A 28 5.71 3.63 -13.26
N SER A 29 4.75 4.46 -12.89
CA SER A 29 3.88 5.14 -13.86
C SER A 29 4.66 6.11 -14.74
N GLN A 30 5.59 6.85 -14.17
CA GLN A 30 6.46 7.77 -14.90
C GLN A 30 7.36 7.01 -15.87
N ARG A 31 7.94 5.91 -15.41
CA ARG A 31 8.78 5.05 -16.27
C ARG A 31 7.97 4.42 -17.39
N GLN A 32 6.77 3.94 -17.09
CA GLN A 32 5.87 3.34 -18.06
C GLN A 32 5.48 4.34 -19.16
N PHE A 33 5.21 5.57 -18.77
CA PHE A 33 4.87 6.63 -19.72
C PHE A 33 5.99 6.91 -20.72
N ALA A 34 7.25 6.84 -20.26
CA ALA A 34 8.42 7.07 -21.09
C ALA A 34 8.89 5.82 -21.85
N GLU A 35 8.36 4.64 -21.51
CA GLU A 35 8.85 3.36 -22.05
C GLU A 35 8.25 3.06 -23.42
N LYS A 36 9.11 2.67 -24.36
CA LYS A 36 8.71 2.32 -25.73
C LYS A 36 8.77 0.82 -26.01
N GLU A 37 9.50 0.07 -25.19
CA GLU A 37 9.64 -1.37 -25.36
C GLU A 37 8.49 -2.10 -24.67
N THR A 38 7.75 -2.90 -25.43
CA THR A 38 6.55 -3.60 -24.96
C THR A 38 6.82 -4.51 -23.78
N ARG A 39 7.95 -5.23 -23.78
CA ARG A 39 8.31 -6.14 -22.67
C ARG A 39 8.48 -5.40 -21.35
N VAL A 40 9.19 -4.27 -21.40
CA VAL A 40 9.43 -3.46 -20.21
C VAL A 40 8.12 -2.82 -19.76
N TRP A 41 7.32 -2.37 -20.70
CA TRP A 41 6.02 -1.79 -20.43
C TRP A 41 5.10 -2.79 -19.70
N ASP A 42 5.03 -4.03 -20.19
CA ASP A 42 4.25 -5.11 -19.59
C ASP A 42 4.76 -5.45 -18.19
N TRP A 43 6.07 -5.52 -18.01
CA TRP A 43 6.67 -5.77 -16.70
C TRP A 43 6.31 -4.66 -15.69
N LEU A 44 6.37 -3.41 -16.13
CA LEU A 44 5.99 -2.27 -15.30
C LEU A 44 4.51 -2.32 -14.91
N LEU A 45 3.65 -2.75 -15.85
CA LEU A 45 2.22 -2.91 -15.59
C LEU A 45 1.97 -3.98 -14.53
N GLU A 46 2.63 -5.13 -14.63
CA GLU A 46 2.52 -6.21 -13.64
C GLU A 46 2.98 -5.73 -12.26
N ARG A 47 4.10 -5.03 -12.20
CA ARG A 47 4.61 -4.50 -10.94
C ARG A 47 3.66 -3.48 -10.32
N LYS A 48 3.05 -2.62 -11.13
CA LYS A 48 2.02 -1.68 -10.68
C LYS A 48 0.82 -2.42 -10.10
N GLN A 49 0.39 -3.51 -10.75
CA GLN A 49 -0.73 -4.30 -10.27
C GLN A 49 -0.43 -4.93 -8.90
N GLU A 50 0.78 -5.42 -8.68
CA GLU A 50 1.21 -5.93 -7.38
C GLU A 50 1.12 -4.85 -6.29
N CYS A 51 1.56 -3.64 -6.60
CA CYS A 51 1.48 -2.51 -5.68
C CYS A 51 0.02 -2.15 -5.35
N ILE A 52 -0.85 -2.16 -6.35
CA ILE A 52 -2.27 -1.88 -6.17
C ILE A 52 -2.92 -2.96 -5.29
N ASP A 53 -2.61 -4.22 -5.54
CA ASP A 53 -3.15 -5.34 -4.77
C ASP A 53 -2.73 -5.23 -3.30
N GLU A 54 -1.48 -4.89 -3.03
CA GLU A 54 -1.00 -4.69 -1.66
C GLU A 54 -1.68 -3.48 -1.00
N LEU A 55 -1.89 -2.39 -1.74
CA LEU A 55 -2.61 -1.22 -1.25
C LEU A 55 -4.05 -1.54 -0.86
N VAL A 56 -4.73 -2.37 -1.67
CA VAL A 56 -6.08 -2.83 -1.36
C VAL A 56 -6.10 -3.63 -0.06
N GLN A 57 -5.12 -4.52 0.14
CA GLN A 57 -4.99 -5.30 1.36
C GLN A 57 -4.74 -4.41 2.59
N LEU A 58 -3.88 -3.40 2.46
CA LEU A 58 -3.62 -2.46 3.54
C LEU A 58 -4.86 -1.63 3.89
N ASP A 59 -5.63 -1.25 2.88
CA ASP A 59 -6.86 -0.50 3.05
C ASP A 59 -7.90 -1.33 3.82
N GLU A 60 -8.03 -2.61 3.49
CA GLU A 60 -8.90 -3.55 4.21
C GLU A 60 -8.50 -3.68 5.67
N LEU A 61 -7.21 -3.82 5.95
CA LEU A 61 -6.69 -3.89 7.33
C LEU A 61 -6.98 -2.62 8.10
N GLU A 62 -6.81 -1.47 7.48
CA GLU A 62 -7.10 -0.18 8.09
C GLU A 62 -8.58 -0.03 8.40
N ASN A 63 -9.46 -0.47 7.51
CA ASN A 63 -10.90 -0.46 7.71
C ASN A 63 -11.31 -1.37 8.87
N GLN A 64 -10.76 -2.58 8.95
CA GLN A 64 -11.01 -3.50 10.06
C GLN A 64 -10.59 -2.89 11.39
N TRP A 65 -9.44 -2.26 11.42
CA TRP A 65 -8.93 -1.58 12.62
C TRP A 65 -9.85 -0.44 13.05
N THR A 66 -10.32 0.36 12.10
CA THR A 66 -11.25 1.47 12.34
C THR A 66 -12.57 0.97 12.87
N GLU A 67 -13.13 -0.10 12.30
CA GLU A 67 -14.37 -0.72 12.76
C GLU A 67 -14.26 -1.21 14.21
N LEU A 68 -13.16 -1.88 14.54
CA LEU A 68 -12.93 -2.36 15.90
C LEU A 68 -12.87 -1.21 16.91
N HIS A 69 -12.22 -0.12 16.56
CA HIS A 69 -12.13 1.05 17.43
C HIS A 69 -13.42 1.84 17.51
N ALA A 70 -14.22 1.86 16.45
CA ALA A 70 -15.53 2.50 16.45
C ALA A 70 -16.50 1.79 17.42
N LEU A 71 -16.37 0.48 17.58
CA LEU A 71 -17.20 -0.31 18.48
C LEU A 71 -16.86 -0.07 19.96
N GLU A 72 -15.67 0.45 20.26
CA GLU A 72 -15.25 0.75 21.64
C GLU A 72 -15.86 2.04 22.19
N PHE A 73 -16.42 2.85 21.34
CA PHE A 73 -17.12 4.07 21.75
C PHE A 73 -18.61 3.82 21.96
#